data_dfd9fd273f9e729c68e45bd1af1db94a
#
_entry.id   dfd9fd273f9e729c68e45bd1af1db94a
#
_cell.length_a   1.000
_cell.length_b   1.000
_cell.length_c   1.000
_cell.angle_alpha   90.00
_cell.angle_beta   90.00
_cell.angle_gamma   90.00
#
_symmetry.space_group_name_H-M   'P 1'
#
loop_
_entity.id
_entity.type
_entity.pdbx_description
1 polymer ?
#
loop_
_entity_poly.entity_id
_entity_poly.type
_entity_poly.pdbx_seq_one_letter_code
_entity_poly.pdbx_strand_id
1 'polypeptide(L)'
;MGTPEQFADYAARVKRHAQEAGRDPSALDFAYSANWSTDQQAMMLPDGQRRSLTGTPQQIADDIKRYEELGVRHMMVNLQGETQAQTLERMQRFADRIMPLTA
;
A
#
# COMPACT_ATOMS: atom_id res chain seq x y z
N MET A 1 9.65 0.59 4.70
CA MET A 1 8.78 -0.53 4.27
C MET A 1 8.24 -0.23 2.88
N GLY A 2 8.48 -1.10 1.91
CA GLY A 2 8.14 -0.81 0.53
C GLY A 2 7.62 -1.98 -0.28
N THR A 3 7.43 -3.17 0.32
CA THR A 3 6.90 -4.35 -0.34
C THR A 3 5.86 -5.05 0.54
N PRO A 4 4.91 -5.80 -0.08
CA PRO A 4 3.96 -6.60 0.69
C PRO A 4 4.65 -7.63 1.61
N GLU A 5 5.76 -8.20 1.17
CA GLU A 5 6.52 -9.17 1.96
C GLU A 5 7.09 -8.54 3.22
N GLN A 6 7.61 -7.32 3.13
CA GLN A 6 8.08 -6.58 4.31
C GLN A 6 6.93 -6.30 5.28
N PHE A 7 5.78 -5.91 4.75
CA PHE A 7 4.58 -5.71 5.56
C PHE A 7 4.18 -7.01 6.27
N ALA A 8 4.16 -8.13 5.56
CA ALA A 8 3.79 -9.42 6.13
C ALA A 8 4.71 -9.80 7.31
N ASP A 9 6.01 -9.56 7.18
CA ASP A 9 6.98 -9.82 8.23
C ASP A 9 6.71 -8.95 9.47
N TYR A 10 6.51 -7.65 9.27
CA TYR A 10 6.19 -6.74 10.38
C TYR A 10 4.85 -7.08 11.04
N ALA A 11 3.83 -7.41 10.25
CA ALA A 11 2.52 -7.78 10.78
C ALA A 11 2.61 -9.05 11.64
N ALA A 12 3.40 -10.04 11.21
CA ALA A 12 3.62 -11.26 11.99
C ALA A 12 4.30 -10.94 13.32
N ARG A 13 5.27 -10.03 13.33
CA ARG A 13 5.93 -9.61 14.57
C ARG A 13 4.98 -8.89 15.52
N VAL A 14 4.14 -8.00 15.00
CA VAL A 14 3.15 -7.29 15.81
C VAL A 14 2.18 -8.27 16.44
N LYS A 15 1.67 -9.23 15.67
CA LYS A 15 0.75 -10.26 16.16
C LYS A 15 1.39 -11.11 17.25
N ARG A 16 2.66 -11.48 17.08
CA ARG A 16 3.39 -12.27 18.07
C ARG A 16 3.54 -11.50 19.38
N HIS A 17 3.93 -10.22 19.29
CA HIS A 17 4.07 -9.37 20.48
C HIS A 17 2.72 -9.16 21.19
N ALA A 18 1.63 -9.00 20.43
CA ALA A 18 0.29 -8.91 21.02
C ALA A 18 -0.07 -10.17 21.78
N GLN A 19 0.21 -11.34 21.22
CA GLN A 19 -0.05 -12.63 21.86
C GLN A 19 0.78 -12.80 23.13
N GLU A 20 2.06 -12.44 23.08
CA GLU A 20 2.96 -12.49 24.26
C GLU A 20 2.48 -11.55 25.37
N ALA A 21 1.84 -10.44 25.02
CA ALA A 21 1.28 -9.48 25.97
C ALA A 21 -0.14 -9.85 26.45
N GLY A 22 -0.66 -11.01 26.06
CA GLY A 22 -1.97 -11.48 26.47
C GLY A 22 -3.14 -10.88 25.69
N ARG A 23 -2.88 -10.24 24.53
CA ARG A 23 -3.93 -9.71 23.65
C ARG A 23 -4.22 -10.69 22.52
N ASP A 24 -5.48 -10.67 22.06
CA ASP A 24 -5.88 -11.45 20.90
C ASP A 24 -5.35 -10.80 19.61
N PRO A 25 -4.44 -11.48 18.87
CA PRO A 25 -3.93 -10.91 17.63
C PRO A 25 -5.00 -10.63 16.57
N SER A 26 -6.10 -11.38 16.57
CA SER A 26 -7.20 -11.19 15.61
C SER A 26 -8.00 -9.91 15.86
N ALA A 27 -7.85 -9.29 17.04
CA ALA A 27 -8.48 -8.01 17.35
C ALA A 27 -7.77 -6.82 16.74
N LEU A 28 -6.58 -7.01 16.13
CA LEU A 28 -5.81 -5.95 15.52
C LEU A 28 -6.26 -5.71 14.10
N ASP A 29 -6.53 -4.44 13.78
CA ASP A 29 -6.73 -3.99 12.40
C ASP A 29 -5.46 -3.32 11.90
N PHE A 30 -5.08 -3.64 10.66
CA PHE A 30 -3.88 -3.06 10.06
C PHE A 30 -4.24 -1.99 9.05
N ALA A 31 -3.49 -0.90 9.09
CA ALA A 31 -3.54 0.17 8.10
C ALA A 31 -2.16 0.30 7.45
N TYR A 32 -2.14 0.69 6.19
CA TYR A 32 -0.91 0.91 5.44
C TYR A 32 -0.93 2.31 4.85
N SER A 33 0.18 3.03 4.98
CA SER A 33 0.32 4.38 4.44
C SER A 33 1.43 4.40 3.40
N ALA A 34 1.10 4.81 2.18
CA ALA A 34 2.04 4.95 1.08
C ALA A 34 2.18 6.42 0.71
N ASN A 35 3.29 7.04 1.12
CA ASN A 35 3.57 8.45 0.85
C ASN A 35 4.25 8.68 -0.50
N TRP A 36 4.55 7.61 -1.23
CA TRP A 36 5.38 7.64 -2.44
C TRP A 36 4.66 7.15 -3.69
N SER A 37 3.36 6.95 -3.64
CA SER A 37 2.62 6.35 -4.74
C SER A 37 2.74 7.17 -6.03
N THR A 38 2.98 6.48 -7.14
CA THR A 38 2.97 7.09 -8.48
C THR A 38 2.61 6.03 -9.52
N ASP A 39 1.75 6.41 -10.46
CA ASP A 39 1.36 5.60 -11.62
C ASP A 39 2.16 5.89 -12.88
N GLN A 40 3.19 6.73 -12.77
CA GLN A 40 3.97 7.17 -13.92
C GLN A 40 5.27 6.40 -14.09
N GLN A 41 5.85 5.94 -12.99
CA GLN A 41 7.15 5.28 -13.01
C GLN A 41 7.28 4.34 -11.83
N ALA A 42 7.79 3.13 -12.09
CA ALA A 42 8.16 2.22 -11.01
C ALA A 42 9.36 2.75 -10.25
N MET A 43 9.29 2.74 -8.93
CA MET A 43 10.40 3.09 -8.05
C MET A 43 11.04 1.81 -7.54
N MET A 44 12.37 1.72 -7.65
CA MET A 44 13.10 0.54 -7.24
C MET A 44 13.73 0.74 -5.87
N LEU A 45 13.67 -0.31 -5.04
CA LEU A 45 14.35 -0.33 -3.75
C LEU A 45 15.83 -0.68 -3.94
N PRO A 46 16.68 -0.40 -2.93
CA PRO A 46 18.11 -0.70 -3.04
C PRO A 46 18.43 -2.18 -3.32
N ASP A 47 17.51 -3.09 -2.94
CA ASP A 47 17.68 -4.54 -3.20
C ASP A 47 17.23 -4.95 -4.60
N GLY A 48 16.82 -4.02 -5.44
CA GLY A 48 16.35 -4.28 -6.79
C GLY A 48 14.88 -4.61 -6.93
N GLN A 49 14.14 -4.71 -5.83
CA GLN A 49 12.70 -4.94 -5.86
C GLN A 49 11.94 -3.65 -6.17
N ARG A 50 10.80 -3.79 -6.87
CA ARG A 50 9.92 -2.64 -7.11
C ARG A 50 9.22 -2.25 -5.81
N ARG A 51 9.23 -0.94 -5.51
CA ARG A 51 8.46 -0.41 -4.38
C ARG A 51 6.98 -0.54 -4.68
N SER A 52 6.19 -1.02 -3.72
CA SER A 52 4.75 -1.18 -3.90
C SER A 52 4.06 0.16 -4.15
N LEU A 53 2.92 0.12 -4.85
CA LEU A 53 2.11 1.28 -5.20
C LEU A 53 2.84 2.27 -6.13
N THR A 54 3.79 1.75 -6.90
CA THR A 54 4.47 2.48 -7.98
C THR A 54 4.48 1.62 -9.24
N GLY A 55 4.50 2.26 -10.41
CA GLY A 55 4.54 1.58 -11.69
C GLY A 55 3.26 1.77 -12.49
N THR A 56 2.80 0.71 -13.18
CA THR A 56 1.58 0.75 -13.97
C THR A 56 0.33 0.70 -13.07
N PRO A 57 -0.84 1.16 -13.57
CA PRO A 57 -2.09 1.00 -12.82
C PRO A 57 -2.36 -0.44 -12.42
N GLN A 58 -2.06 -1.41 -13.28
CA GLN A 58 -2.26 -2.83 -12.95
C GLN A 58 -1.33 -3.27 -11.83
N GLN A 59 -0.07 -2.85 -11.85
CA GLN A 59 0.88 -3.17 -10.78
C GLN A 59 0.41 -2.61 -9.44
N ILE A 60 -0.08 -1.37 -9.44
CA ILE A 60 -0.58 -0.73 -8.22
C ILE A 60 -1.82 -1.46 -7.70
N ALA A 61 -2.75 -1.81 -8.59
CA ALA A 61 -3.96 -2.55 -8.21
C ALA A 61 -3.63 -3.92 -7.63
N ASP A 62 -2.67 -4.63 -8.22
CA ASP A 62 -2.23 -5.92 -7.72
C ASP A 62 -1.58 -5.79 -6.33
N ASP A 63 -0.81 -4.73 -6.11
CA ASP A 63 -0.25 -4.44 -4.79
C ASP A 63 -1.34 -4.22 -3.75
N ILE A 64 -2.37 -3.44 -4.08
CA ILE A 64 -3.50 -3.18 -3.17
C ILE A 64 -4.18 -4.48 -2.79
N LYS A 65 -4.46 -5.34 -3.77
CA LYS A 65 -5.06 -6.66 -3.52
C LYS A 65 -4.17 -7.52 -2.62
N ARG A 66 -2.87 -7.47 -2.84
CA ARG A 66 -1.93 -8.24 -2.03
C ARG A 66 -1.93 -7.77 -0.57
N TYR A 67 -1.94 -6.45 -0.34
CA TYR A 67 -2.03 -5.92 1.02
C TYR A 67 -3.37 -6.31 1.68
N GLU A 68 -4.46 -6.29 0.93
CA GLU A 68 -5.75 -6.74 1.44
C GLU A 68 -5.70 -8.20 1.88
N GLU A 69 -5.11 -9.08 1.09
CA GLU A 69 -4.91 -10.49 1.43
C GLU A 69 -4.08 -10.66 2.70
N LEU A 70 -3.15 -9.74 2.95
CA LEU A 70 -2.28 -9.77 4.13
C LEU A 70 -2.93 -9.14 5.37
N GLY A 71 -4.17 -8.66 5.26
CA GLY A 71 -4.93 -8.16 6.40
C GLY A 71 -5.03 -6.65 6.52
N VAL A 72 -4.55 -5.90 5.54
CA VAL A 72 -4.73 -4.43 5.53
C VAL A 72 -6.19 -4.11 5.26
N ARG A 73 -6.81 -3.34 6.16
CA ARG A 73 -8.20 -2.90 6.02
C ARG A 73 -8.33 -1.45 5.61
N HIS A 74 -7.32 -0.63 5.91
CA HIS A 74 -7.31 0.80 5.57
C HIS A 74 -6.00 1.13 4.88
N MET A 75 -6.08 1.80 3.76
CA MET A 75 -4.90 2.21 3.02
C MET A 75 -4.97 3.71 2.74
N MET A 76 -3.90 4.41 3.09
CA MET A 76 -3.74 5.82 2.79
C MET A 76 -2.71 5.98 1.68
N VAL A 77 -3.10 6.68 0.62
CA VAL A 77 -2.23 6.92 -0.53
C VAL A 77 -2.06 8.42 -0.70
N ASN A 78 -0.81 8.87 -0.75
CA ASN A 78 -0.52 10.27 -0.97
C ASN A 78 -0.45 10.55 -2.49
N LEU A 79 -1.41 11.30 -2.99
CA LEU A 79 -1.51 11.69 -4.39
C LEU A 79 -1.17 13.16 -4.62
N GLN A 80 -0.60 13.83 -3.62
CA GLN A 80 -0.28 15.24 -3.69
C GLN A 80 0.76 15.52 -4.78
N GLY A 81 0.43 16.47 -5.66
CA GLY A 81 1.35 17.03 -6.64
C GLY A 81 1.88 18.38 -6.19
N GLU A 82 2.64 19.03 -7.07
CA GLU A 82 3.19 20.36 -6.80
C GLU A 82 2.13 21.46 -6.85
N THR A 83 1.04 21.22 -7.57
CA THR A 83 -0.08 22.16 -7.70
C THR A 83 -1.39 21.47 -7.38
N GLN A 84 -2.43 22.26 -7.07
CA GLN A 84 -3.78 21.73 -6.86
C GLN A 84 -4.27 20.97 -8.10
N ALA A 85 -4.02 21.51 -9.29
CA ALA A 85 -4.43 20.87 -10.53
C ALA A 85 -3.78 19.49 -10.70
N GLN A 86 -2.50 19.36 -10.39
CA GLN A 86 -1.80 18.07 -10.44
C GLN A 86 -2.37 17.08 -9.42
N THR A 87 -2.68 17.54 -8.22
CA THR A 87 -3.27 16.69 -7.19
C THR A 87 -4.62 16.15 -7.64
N LEU A 88 -5.49 17.01 -8.17
CA LEU A 88 -6.81 16.61 -8.67
C LEU A 88 -6.70 15.65 -9.85
N GLU A 89 -5.76 15.88 -10.75
CA GLU A 89 -5.50 14.98 -11.87
C GLU A 89 -5.06 13.60 -11.41
N ARG A 90 -4.15 13.53 -10.42
CA ARG A 90 -3.67 12.26 -9.87
C ARG A 90 -4.80 11.50 -9.16
N MET A 91 -5.64 12.20 -8.41
CA MET A 91 -6.81 11.60 -7.77
C MET A 91 -7.79 11.05 -8.80
N GLN A 92 -8.03 11.79 -9.88
CA GLN A 92 -8.92 11.36 -10.95
C GLN A 92 -8.37 10.11 -11.66
N ARG A 93 -7.07 10.10 -11.98
CA ARG A 93 -6.44 8.93 -12.59
C ARG A 93 -6.50 7.71 -11.69
N PHE A 94 -6.29 7.90 -10.40
CA PHE A 94 -6.38 6.80 -9.44
C PHE A 94 -7.80 6.22 -9.43
N ALA A 95 -8.80 7.08 -9.38
CA ALA A 95 -10.20 6.66 -9.37
C ALA A 95 -10.60 5.96 -10.68
N ASP A 96 -10.10 6.44 -11.82
CA ASP A 96 -10.52 5.93 -13.13
C ASP A 96 -9.75 4.68 -13.56
N ARG A 97 -8.47 4.57 -13.20
CA ARG A 97 -7.57 3.54 -13.75
C ARG A 97 -7.17 2.49 -12.74
N ILE A 98 -7.16 2.80 -11.46
CA ILE A 98 -6.67 1.88 -10.42
C ILE A 98 -7.82 1.30 -9.61
N MET A 99 -8.70 2.12 -9.08
CA MET A 99 -9.80 1.65 -8.23
C MET A 99 -10.69 0.59 -8.91
N PRO A 100 -11.06 0.72 -10.19
CA PRO A 100 -11.86 -0.31 -10.84
C PRO A 100 -11.17 -1.68 -10.90
N LEU A 101 -9.84 -1.70 -10.92
CA LEU A 101 -9.05 -2.93 -10.96
C LEU A 101 -8.96 -3.62 -9.60
N THR A 102 -9.30 -2.93 -8.52
CA THR A 102 -9.27 -3.46 -7.15
C THR A 102 -10.61 -4.01 -6.69
N ALA A 103 -11.64 -3.81 -7.47
CA ALA A 103 -12.99 -4.26 -7.14
C ALA A 103 -13.16 -5.78 -7.21
#